data_0edc49a520eef39c682d307979db605c
#
_entry.id   0edc49a520eef39c682d307979db605c
#
_cell.length_a   1.000
_cell.length_b   1.000
_cell.length_c   1.000
_cell.angle_alpha   90.00
_cell.angle_beta   90.00
_cell.angle_gamma   90.00
#
_symmetry.space_group_name_H-M   'P 1'
#
loop_
_entity.id
_entity.type
_entity.pdbx_description
1 polymer ?
#
loop_
_entity_poly.entity_id
_entity_poly.type
_entity_poly.pdbx_seq_one_letter_code
_entity_poly.pdbx_strand_id
1 'polypeptide(L)'
;MNGFSAHGLDEDAFGEKKGNIVQAFDAFPKAKPQYVTRTSGGGKWTVAMLVVSFLLIFSEFSRWWRGHETHTFAVEKGVGHDLQINLDIVIPMKCDDIHINVQDAAGDRILAATMLKRDPTMWSQWVDARGVHKLGMDANGKIITGEEYHEHEEGFGEEHVHDIIAAAGGGRKAKFAKTPRLKWGAAGGDSCRIYGSLGVNKVQGDFHITARGHGYQEFAAGHLDHTAFNFSHIVSELSFGQFYPSLLNPLDRTISTTDNHFHKFQYFLSVVPTVYSVDSSTPYASRTVFTNQYAVTEQSHMVGERSVPGIFFKYDIEPMLLTVEESRDSFLRFVVKIVNVVSGVLVAGHWGFTLTEWATSVWGKRRRGRSDGVINGRSHEMED
;
A
#
# COMPACT_ATOMS: atom_id res chain seq x y z
N MET A 1 -20.29 -49.22 78.56
CA MET A 1 -20.06 -49.99 77.36
C MET A 1 -20.58 -49.13 76.24
N ASN A 2 -19.72 -48.36 75.61
CA ASN A 2 -20.06 -47.34 74.67
C ASN A 2 -19.77 -47.83 73.21
N GLY A 3 -20.86 -47.98 72.45
CA GLY A 3 -20.86 -48.32 71.08
C GLY A 3 -20.48 -47.11 70.25
N PHE A 4 -19.34 -47.15 69.53
CA PHE A 4 -19.04 -46.27 68.42
C PHE A 4 -19.79 -46.73 67.20
N SER A 5 -20.77 -45.96 66.77
CA SER A 5 -21.38 -46.14 65.46
C SER A 5 -20.46 -45.58 64.41
N ALA A 6 -19.88 -46.44 63.57
CA ALA A 6 -19.16 -46.06 62.39
C ALA A 6 -20.18 -45.44 61.40
N HIS A 7 -20.10 -44.15 61.19
CA HIS A 7 -20.74 -43.53 60.01
C HIS A 7 -19.95 -44.00 58.78
N GLY A 8 -20.56 -44.93 58.05
CA GLY A 8 -20.10 -45.34 56.75
C GLY A 8 -20.02 -44.11 55.84
N LEU A 9 -18.93 -43.98 55.17
CA LEU A 9 -18.81 -43.08 54.02
C LEU A 9 -19.79 -43.62 52.96
N ASP A 10 -20.86 -42.87 52.72
CA ASP A 10 -21.76 -43.16 51.62
C ASP A 10 -20.96 -43.23 50.32
N GLU A 11 -20.87 -44.36 49.70
CA GLU A 11 -20.26 -44.56 48.36
C GLU A 11 -20.95 -43.76 47.29
N ASP A 12 -22.18 -43.32 47.51
CA ASP A 12 -22.93 -42.42 46.62
C ASP A 12 -22.43 -40.95 46.58
N ALA A 13 -21.52 -40.56 47.51
CA ALA A 13 -20.90 -39.26 47.48
C ALA A 13 -19.90 -39.09 46.34
N PHE A 14 -19.45 -40.21 45.74
CA PHE A 14 -18.61 -40.26 44.57
C PHE A 14 -19.38 -40.77 43.35
N GLY A 15 -20.48 -40.05 43.01
CA GLY A 15 -21.24 -40.36 41.82
C GLY A 15 -20.34 -40.52 40.60
N GLU A 16 -20.42 -41.66 39.89
CA GLU A 16 -19.82 -41.88 38.60
C GLU A 16 -20.21 -40.78 37.62
N LYS A 17 -19.41 -39.75 37.58
CA LYS A 17 -19.47 -38.78 36.47
C LYS A 17 -18.80 -39.44 35.29
N LYS A 18 -19.57 -39.86 34.28
CA LYS A 18 -19.10 -40.13 32.95
C LYS A 18 -18.22 -38.91 32.52
N GLY A 19 -16.89 -39.10 32.60
CA GLY A 19 -15.93 -38.04 32.35
C GLY A 19 -15.99 -37.60 30.89
N ASN A 20 -16.50 -36.41 30.63
CA ASN A 20 -16.23 -35.74 29.39
C ASN A 20 -14.72 -35.49 29.32
N ILE A 21 -14.12 -35.69 28.14
CA ILE A 21 -12.67 -35.50 27.85
C ILE A 21 -12.16 -34.17 28.40
N VAL A 22 -13.04 -33.13 28.47
CA VAL A 22 -12.72 -31.80 29.03
C VAL A 22 -12.45 -31.83 30.54
N GLN A 23 -13.08 -32.79 31.32
CA GLN A 23 -12.85 -32.92 32.75
C GLN A 23 -11.52 -33.59 33.11
N ALA A 24 -10.97 -34.40 32.20
CA ALA A 24 -9.66 -35.03 32.38
C ALA A 24 -8.48 -34.03 32.28
N PHE A 25 -8.71 -32.86 31.69
CA PHE A 25 -7.73 -31.77 31.61
C PHE A 25 -7.88 -30.71 32.70
N ASP A 26 -8.79 -30.90 33.69
CA ASP A 26 -8.98 -29.95 34.79
C ASP A 26 -7.85 -30.18 35.84
N ALA A 27 -6.68 -29.63 35.53
CA ALA A 27 -5.49 -29.75 36.38
C ALA A 27 -5.52 -28.81 37.61
N PHE A 28 -6.57 -27.98 37.76
CA PHE A 28 -6.66 -27.01 38.85
C PHE A 28 -7.68 -27.43 39.91
N PRO A 29 -7.28 -27.48 41.22
CA PRO A 29 -8.22 -27.79 42.28
C PRO A 29 -9.32 -26.72 42.36
N LYS A 30 -10.59 -27.13 42.26
CA LYS A 30 -11.71 -26.18 42.38
C LYS A 30 -11.75 -25.61 43.79
N ALA A 31 -11.70 -24.29 43.88
CA ALA A 31 -11.89 -23.61 45.16
C ALA A 31 -13.28 -24.00 45.76
N LYS A 32 -13.31 -24.35 47.06
CA LYS A 32 -14.57 -24.67 47.71
C LYS A 32 -15.56 -23.50 47.58
N PRO A 33 -16.87 -23.75 47.37
CA PRO A 33 -17.87 -22.69 47.19
C PRO A 33 -17.89 -21.63 48.29
N GLN A 34 -17.43 -21.98 49.47
CA GLN A 34 -17.33 -21.07 50.63
C GLN A 34 -16.34 -19.93 50.47
N TYR A 35 -15.37 -20.06 49.56
CA TYR A 35 -14.35 -19.02 49.29
C TYR A 35 -14.66 -18.17 48.07
N VAL A 36 -15.78 -18.43 47.39
CA VAL A 36 -16.16 -17.68 46.19
C VAL A 36 -17.31 -16.73 46.54
N THR A 37 -17.02 -15.47 46.69
CA THR A 37 -18.06 -14.42 46.84
C THR A 37 -18.52 -13.98 45.46
N ARG A 38 -19.78 -14.21 45.12
CA ARG A 38 -20.41 -13.75 43.90
C ARG A 38 -20.92 -12.34 44.06
N THR A 39 -20.27 -11.37 43.42
CA THR A 39 -20.74 -9.98 43.42
C THR A 39 -21.23 -9.60 42.02
N SER A 40 -22.27 -8.75 41.95
CA SER A 40 -22.76 -8.24 40.65
C SER A 40 -21.70 -7.43 39.90
N GLY A 41 -20.80 -6.77 40.62
CA GLY A 41 -19.63 -6.07 40.05
C GLY A 41 -18.64 -7.02 39.40
N GLY A 42 -18.31 -8.15 40.03
CA GLY A 42 -17.43 -9.17 39.50
C GLY A 42 -17.96 -9.79 38.19
N GLY A 43 -19.28 -10.04 38.13
CA GLY A 43 -19.90 -10.55 36.91
C GLY A 43 -19.79 -9.59 35.71
N LYS A 44 -20.05 -8.29 35.93
CA LYS A 44 -19.86 -7.26 34.87
C LYS A 44 -18.41 -7.16 34.43
N TRP A 45 -17.46 -7.24 35.35
CA TRP A 45 -16.04 -7.22 35.08
C TRP A 45 -15.60 -8.42 34.21
N THR A 46 -16.10 -9.63 34.55
CA THR A 46 -15.80 -10.84 33.76
C THR A 46 -16.34 -10.72 32.33
N VAL A 47 -17.58 -10.20 32.16
CA VAL A 47 -18.13 -9.97 30.81
C VAL A 47 -17.28 -8.95 30.03
N ALA A 48 -16.89 -7.86 30.68
CA ALA A 48 -16.01 -6.87 30.06
C ALA A 48 -14.67 -7.49 29.59
N MET A 49 -14.07 -8.34 30.43
CA MET A 49 -12.84 -9.06 30.11
C MET A 49 -13.00 -10.01 28.93
N LEU A 50 -14.12 -10.74 28.87
CA LEU A 50 -14.42 -11.63 27.75
C LEU A 50 -14.58 -10.85 26.43
N VAL A 51 -15.28 -9.70 26.47
CA VAL A 51 -15.43 -8.84 25.29
C VAL A 51 -14.07 -8.31 24.82
N VAL A 52 -13.23 -7.81 25.74
CA VAL A 52 -11.88 -7.33 25.39
C VAL A 52 -11.03 -8.46 24.82
N SER A 53 -11.05 -9.65 25.44
CA SER A 53 -10.33 -10.82 24.94
C SER A 53 -10.79 -11.19 23.53
N PHE A 54 -12.09 -11.20 23.28
CA PHE A 54 -12.65 -11.51 21.96
C PHE A 54 -12.20 -10.50 20.91
N LEU A 55 -12.27 -9.20 21.20
CA LEU A 55 -11.85 -8.15 20.27
C LEU A 55 -10.36 -8.26 19.93
N LEU A 56 -9.50 -8.53 20.92
CA LEU A 56 -8.07 -8.71 20.70
C LEU A 56 -7.76 -9.97 19.91
N ILE A 57 -8.42 -11.10 20.22
CA ILE A 57 -8.28 -12.35 19.44
C ILE A 57 -8.72 -12.12 17.99
N PHE A 58 -9.84 -11.43 17.79
CA PHE A 58 -10.34 -11.13 16.45
C PHE A 58 -9.38 -10.22 15.68
N SER A 59 -8.79 -9.23 16.34
CA SER A 59 -7.75 -8.37 15.77
C SER A 59 -6.51 -9.16 15.33
N GLU A 60 -5.99 -10.05 16.20
CA GLU A 60 -4.84 -10.91 15.88
C GLU A 60 -5.17 -11.91 14.76
N PHE A 61 -6.38 -12.47 14.77
CA PHE A 61 -6.85 -13.35 13.69
C PHE A 61 -6.93 -12.61 12.36
N SER A 62 -7.49 -11.39 12.35
CA SER A 62 -7.59 -10.56 11.16
C SER A 62 -6.21 -10.21 10.59
N ARG A 63 -5.24 -9.87 11.47
CA ARG A 63 -3.84 -9.61 11.08
C ARG A 63 -3.17 -10.86 10.51
N TRP A 64 -3.35 -12.01 11.16
CA TRP A 64 -2.79 -13.27 10.68
C TRP A 64 -3.38 -13.69 9.33
N TRP A 65 -4.69 -13.45 9.13
CA TRP A 65 -5.36 -13.78 7.88
C TRP A 65 -4.89 -12.91 6.71
N ARG A 66 -4.74 -11.60 6.92
CA ARG A 66 -4.28 -10.66 5.89
C ARG A 66 -2.79 -10.79 5.58
N GLY A 67 -1.98 -11.29 6.51
CA GLY A 67 -0.53 -11.24 6.41
C GLY A 67 0.04 -9.88 6.77
N HIS A 68 1.34 -9.71 6.57
CA HIS A 68 2.03 -8.43 6.75
C HIS A 68 3.08 -8.27 5.65
N GLU A 69 3.24 -7.05 5.22
CA GLU A 69 4.25 -6.67 4.25
C GLU A 69 5.46 -6.10 4.97
N THR A 70 6.64 -6.47 4.50
CA THR A 70 7.91 -5.98 5.03
C THR A 70 8.67 -5.31 3.90
N HIS A 71 8.99 -4.03 4.09
CA HIS A 71 9.79 -3.26 3.18
C HIS A 71 11.24 -3.26 3.66
N THR A 72 12.15 -3.76 2.84
CA THR A 72 13.58 -3.75 3.14
C THR A 72 14.34 -3.00 2.06
N PHE A 73 15.25 -2.14 2.49
CA PHE A 73 16.12 -1.37 1.60
C PHE A 73 17.54 -1.92 1.68
N ALA A 74 18.12 -2.17 0.54
CA ALA A 74 19.49 -2.64 0.41
C ALA A 74 20.20 -1.90 -0.73
N VAL A 75 21.51 -1.87 -0.70
CA VAL A 75 22.28 -1.41 -1.87
C VAL A 75 22.22 -2.51 -2.93
N GLU A 76 21.94 -2.14 -4.18
CA GLU A 76 21.96 -3.08 -5.29
C GLU A 76 23.39 -3.64 -5.46
N LYS A 77 23.55 -4.96 -5.29
CA LYS A 77 24.86 -5.63 -5.36
C LYS A 77 25.22 -6.08 -6.78
N GLY A 78 24.23 -6.16 -7.66
CA GLY A 78 24.41 -6.61 -9.03
C GLY A 78 24.78 -5.46 -9.95
N VAL A 79 25.60 -5.73 -10.95
CA VAL A 79 25.85 -4.80 -12.05
C VAL A 79 24.89 -5.18 -13.17
N GLY A 80 23.81 -4.39 -13.31
CA GLY A 80 22.92 -4.49 -14.47
C GLY A 80 23.38 -3.55 -15.56
N HIS A 81 23.45 -4.03 -16.79
CA HIS A 81 23.85 -3.20 -17.94
C HIS A 81 22.64 -2.72 -18.73
N ASP A 82 21.56 -3.47 -18.73
CA ASP A 82 20.40 -3.22 -19.56
C ASP A 82 19.20 -2.73 -18.72
N LEU A 83 18.53 -1.72 -19.24
CA LEU A 83 17.26 -1.21 -18.73
C LEU A 83 16.24 -1.19 -19.87
N GLN A 84 15.07 -1.70 -19.66
CA GLN A 84 13.95 -1.59 -20.58
C GLN A 84 13.07 -0.41 -20.18
N ILE A 85 12.77 0.47 -21.12
CA ILE A 85 11.77 1.53 -20.97
C ILE A 85 10.55 1.13 -21.79
N ASN A 86 9.39 1.10 -21.16
CA ASN A 86 8.11 0.86 -21.82
C ASN A 86 7.37 2.19 -21.90
N LEU A 87 6.98 2.58 -23.08
CA LEU A 87 6.33 3.86 -23.34
C LEU A 87 5.07 3.67 -24.15
N ASP A 88 4.04 4.41 -23.83
CA ASP A 88 2.83 4.62 -24.63
C ASP A 88 2.37 6.07 -24.46
N ILE A 89 2.67 6.90 -25.42
CA ILE A 89 2.39 8.34 -25.41
C ILE A 89 1.67 8.77 -26.67
N VAL A 90 0.74 9.69 -26.55
CA VAL A 90 0.01 10.29 -27.67
C VAL A 90 0.28 11.79 -27.69
N ILE A 91 0.61 12.30 -28.88
CA ILE A 91 0.97 13.71 -29.10
C ILE A 91 0.16 14.24 -30.29
N PRO A 92 -0.50 15.44 -30.19
CA PRO A 92 -1.29 16.03 -31.26
C PRO A 92 -0.41 16.68 -32.34
N MET A 93 0.45 15.86 -32.94
CA MET A 93 1.30 16.17 -34.09
C MET A 93 1.33 14.95 -35.02
N LYS A 94 1.62 15.17 -36.31
CA LYS A 94 1.76 14.07 -37.28
C LYS A 94 3.00 13.21 -36.92
N CYS A 95 2.91 11.92 -37.12
CA CYS A 95 4.01 11.00 -36.80
C CYS A 95 5.33 11.32 -37.52
N ASP A 96 5.26 11.87 -38.73
CA ASP A 96 6.42 12.26 -39.52
C ASP A 96 7.10 13.54 -39.04
N ASP A 97 6.38 14.35 -38.24
CA ASP A 97 6.87 15.63 -37.71
C ASP A 97 7.55 15.49 -36.35
N ILE A 98 7.55 14.30 -35.79
CA ILE A 98 8.09 13.99 -34.46
C ILE A 98 9.42 13.27 -34.57
N HIS A 99 10.42 13.76 -33.82
CA HIS A 99 11.70 13.10 -33.61
C HIS A 99 11.80 12.55 -32.18
N ILE A 100 12.27 11.31 -32.05
CA ILE A 100 12.36 10.61 -30.78
C ILE A 100 13.79 10.12 -30.61
N ASN A 101 14.39 10.43 -29.47
CA ASN A 101 15.75 10.02 -29.17
C ASN A 101 15.95 9.71 -27.70
N VAL A 102 16.95 8.88 -27.41
CA VAL A 102 17.45 8.63 -26.07
C VAL A 102 18.94 8.93 -26.06
N GLN A 103 19.36 9.64 -25.06
CA GLN A 103 20.77 9.91 -24.81
C GLN A 103 21.08 9.55 -23.36
N ASP A 104 22.07 8.71 -23.15
CA ASP A 104 22.54 8.36 -21.83
C ASP A 104 23.68 9.26 -21.34
N ALA A 105 24.07 9.10 -20.07
CA ALA A 105 25.18 9.84 -19.47
C ALA A 105 26.55 9.49 -20.09
N ALA A 106 26.67 8.36 -20.78
CA ALA A 106 27.85 7.97 -21.50
C ALA A 106 27.99 8.72 -22.84
N GLY A 107 26.93 9.43 -23.25
CA GLY A 107 26.86 10.13 -24.53
C GLY A 107 26.40 9.24 -25.69
N ASP A 108 26.05 7.99 -25.41
CA ASP A 108 25.49 7.07 -26.40
C ASP A 108 24.09 7.53 -26.79
N ARG A 109 23.87 7.58 -28.12
CA ARG A 109 22.56 7.92 -28.68
C ARG A 109 21.90 6.69 -29.25
N ILE A 110 20.75 6.35 -28.67
CA ILE A 110 19.95 5.23 -29.14
C ILE A 110 18.81 5.77 -29.99
N LEU A 111 18.77 5.33 -31.25
CA LEU A 111 17.70 5.69 -32.19
C LEU A 111 16.40 5.00 -31.77
N ALA A 112 15.71 5.58 -30.80
CA ALA A 112 14.42 5.10 -30.31
C ALA A 112 13.35 5.01 -31.41
N ALA A 113 13.49 5.84 -32.43
CA ALA A 113 12.60 5.87 -33.59
C ALA A 113 12.45 4.54 -34.34
N THR A 114 13.48 3.69 -34.33
CA THR A 114 13.46 2.39 -35.00
C THR A 114 12.90 1.26 -34.15
N MET A 115 12.86 1.44 -32.83
CA MET A 115 12.41 0.42 -31.87
C MET A 115 10.96 0.63 -31.43
N LEU A 116 10.51 1.88 -31.39
CA LEU A 116 9.13 2.22 -31.02
C LEU A 116 8.21 2.24 -32.26
N LYS A 117 6.99 1.81 -32.07
CA LYS A 117 5.95 1.87 -33.09
C LYS A 117 5.28 3.24 -33.07
N ARG A 118 4.86 3.70 -34.24
CA ARG A 118 4.15 4.96 -34.43
C ARG A 118 2.89 4.70 -35.21
N ASP A 119 1.74 4.99 -34.60
CA ASP A 119 0.44 4.83 -35.22
C ASP A 119 -0.28 6.18 -35.27
N PRO A 120 -0.77 6.59 -36.46
CA PRO A 120 -1.63 7.78 -36.54
C PRO A 120 -2.96 7.53 -35.82
N THR A 121 -3.41 8.51 -35.05
CA THR A 121 -4.62 8.44 -34.21
C THR A 121 -5.31 9.79 -34.15
N MET A 122 -6.45 9.88 -33.45
CA MET A 122 -7.18 11.11 -33.19
C MET A 122 -7.03 11.50 -31.72
N TRP A 123 -6.65 12.74 -31.46
CA TRP A 123 -6.47 13.30 -30.11
C TRP A 123 -7.69 13.12 -29.22
N SER A 124 -8.87 13.43 -29.76
CA SER A 124 -10.14 13.34 -29.00
C SER A 124 -10.43 11.95 -28.45
N GLN A 125 -9.99 10.88 -29.14
CA GLN A 125 -10.21 9.51 -28.66
C GLN A 125 -9.44 9.16 -27.38
N TRP A 126 -8.36 9.90 -27.10
CA TRP A 126 -7.52 9.67 -25.94
C TRP A 126 -7.85 10.61 -24.79
N VAL A 127 -8.23 11.86 -25.08
CA VAL A 127 -8.67 12.82 -24.04
C VAL A 127 -9.93 12.33 -23.34
N ASP A 128 -10.89 11.78 -24.12
CA ASP A 128 -12.16 11.28 -23.59
C ASP A 128 -12.04 9.86 -22.98
N ALA A 129 -10.83 9.30 -22.93
CA ALA A 129 -10.61 8.00 -22.35
C ALA A 129 -10.81 8.02 -20.83
N ARG A 130 -11.39 6.94 -20.29
CA ARG A 130 -11.64 6.85 -18.83
C ARG A 130 -10.33 6.85 -18.05
N GLY A 131 -10.31 7.61 -16.98
CA GLY A 131 -9.20 7.66 -16.03
C GLY A 131 -8.05 8.57 -16.43
N VAL A 132 -8.20 9.37 -17.50
CA VAL A 132 -7.21 10.40 -17.86
C VAL A 132 -7.32 11.55 -16.86
N HIS A 133 -6.22 11.94 -16.26
CA HIS A 133 -6.13 12.97 -15.22
C HIS A 133 -4.86 13.82 -15.40
N LYS A 134 -4.79 14.97 -14.72
CA LYS A 134 -3.56 15.76 -14.66
C LYS A 134 -2.64 15.22 -13.57
N LEU A 135 -1.34 15.33 -13.78
CA LEU A 135 -0.36 14.96 -12.75
C LEU A 135 -0.61 15.76 -11.46
N GLY A 136 -0.58 15.09 -10.30
CA GLY A 136 -0.89 15.69 -9.00
C GLY A 136 -2.39 15.87 -8.73
N MET A 137 -3.26 15.30 -9.57
CA MET A 137 -4.71 15.26 -9.36
C MET A 137 -5.19 13.82 -9.37
N ASP A 138 -6.25 13.53 -8.62
CA ASP A 138 -6.93 12.23 -8.70
C ASP A 138 -7.83 12.17 -9.95
N ALA A 139 -8.40 10.99 -10.21
CA ALA A 139 -9.35 10.78 -11.31
C ALA A 139 -10.63 11.66 -11.20
N ASN A 140 -10.89 12.25 -10.04
CA ASN A 140 -12.02 13.14 -9.77
C ASN A 140 -11.64 14.62 -9.93
N GLY A 141 -10.38 14.94 -10.27
CA GLY A 141 -9.86 16.29 -10.45
C GLY A 141 -9.50 17.01 -9.13
N LYS A 142 -9.45 16.33 -8.00
CA LYS A 142 -8.98 16.88 -6.73
C LYS A 142 -7.45 16.92 -6.74
N ILE A 143 -6.87 18.04 -6.33
CA ILE A 143 -5.42 18.17 -6.17
C ILE A 143 -4.98 17.33 -4.98
N ILE A 144 -4.03 16.43 -5.20
CA ILE A 144 -3.41 15.61 -4.16
C ILE A 144 -2.24 16.41 -3.60
N THR A 145 -2.40 16.98 -2.41
CA THR A 145 -1.30 17.65 -1.69
C THR A 145 -0.46 16.61 -0.95
N GLY A 146 0.83 16.91 -0.71
CA GLY A 146 1.75 15.96 -0.07
C GLY A 146 1.32 15.47 1.31
N GLU A 147 0.51 16.24 2.05
CA GLU A 147 -0.07 15.85 3.33
C GLU A 147 -1.27 14.90 3.16
N GLU A 148 -2.09 15.10 2.13
CA GLU A 148 -3.21 14.21 1.79
C GLU A 148 -2.74 12.92 1.10
N TYR A 149 -1.52 12.89 0.56
CA TYR A 149 -0.93 11.69 -0.05
C TYR A 149 -0.83 10.54 0.96
N HIS A 150 -0.63 10.83 2.23
CA HIS A 150 -0.58 9.83 3.30
C HIS A 150 -1.97 9.34 3.76
N GLU A 151 -3.03 10.13 3.57
CA GLU A 151 -4.41 9.71 3.92
C GLU A 151 -5.12 8.98 2.77
N HIS A 152 -4.69 9.18 1.52
CA HIS A 152 -5.27 8.56 0.33
C HIS A 152 -4.41 7.43 -0.28
N GLU A 153 -3.47 6.90 0.46
CA GLU A 153 -2.71 5.71 0.06
C GLU A 153 -3.59 4.48 -0.23
N GLU A 154 -4.86 4.49 0.17
CA GLU A 154 -5.84 3.44 -0.15
C GLU A 154 -6.21 3.32 -1.64
N GLY A 155 -5.68 4.16 -2.53
CA GLY A 155 -6.03 4.16 -3.95
C GLY A 155 -4.85 4.15 -4.93
N PHE A 156 -3.65 4.47 -4.48
CA PHE A 156 -2.43 4.43 -5.29
C PHE A 156 -1.45 3.41 -4.70
N GLY A 157 -1.52 2.17 -5.18
CA GLY A 157 -0.44 1.21 -4.99
C GLY A 157 -0.54 0.29 -3.78
N GLU A 158 -1.64 0.24 -3.06
CA GLU A 158 -1.91 -0.89 -2.14
C GLU A 158 -2.49 -2.11 -2.86
N GLU A 159 -1.98 -2.42 -4.03
CA GLU A 159 -2.11 -3.78 -4.53
C GLU A 159 -1.24 -4.66 -3.64
N HIS A 160 -1.86 -5.57 -2.91
CA HIS A 160 -1.12 -6.56 -2.13
C HIS A 160 -0.09 -7.26 -3.01
N VAL A 161 1.08 -7.56 -2.46
CA VAL A 161 2.18 -8.17 -3.22
C VAL A 161 1.72 -9.41 -3.99
N HIS A 162 0.80 -10.20 -3.43
CA HIS A 162 0.24 -11.37 -4.13
C HIS A 162 -0.61 -10.99 -5.35
N ASP A 163 -1.30 -9.84 -5.37
CA ASP A 163 -2.05 -9.36 -6.54
C ASP A 163 -1.10 -8.88 -7.63
N ILE A 164 -0.05 -8.16 -7.27
CA ILE A 164 1.04 -7.76 -8.18
C ILE A 164 1.68 -8.98 -8.83
N ILE A 165 2.01 -10.01 -8.03
CA ILE A 165 2.61 -11.23 -8.52
C ILE A 165 1.63 -12.03 -9.38
N ALA A 166 0.34 -12.09 -9.00
CA ALA A 166 -0.69 -12.75 -9.79
C ALA A 166 -0.88 -12.05 -11.15
N ALA A 167 -0.93 -10.74 -11.16
CA ALA A 167 -1.04 -9.92 -12.36
C ALA A 167 0.19 -10.07 -13.29
N ALA A 168 1.40 -10.03 -12.70
CA ALA A 168 2.64 -10.26 -13.43
C ALA A 168 2.80 -11.72 -13.90
N GLY A 169 2.27 -12.68 -13.13
CA GLY A 169 2.45 -14.12 -13.34
C GLY A 169 1.57 -14.76 -14.41
N GLY A 170 0.73 -14.00 -15.12
CA GLY A 170 -0.23 -14.53 -16.09
C GLY A 170 0.36 -15.24 -17.33
N GLY A 171 1.67 -15.41 -17.44
CA GLY A 171 2.36 -16.20 -18.47
C GLY A 171 2.16 -15.74 -19.91
N ARG A 172 1.31 -14.75 -20.14
CA ARG A 172 1.12 -14.12 -21.44
C ARG A 172 2.13 -12.99 -21.58
N LYS A 173 2.87 -12.97 -22.70
CA LYS A 173 3.68 -11.81 -23.03
C LYS A 173 2.76 -10.57 -23.00
N ALA A 174 3.05 -9.66 -22.09
CA ALA A 174 2.33 -8.40 -22.01
C ALA A 174 2.41 -7.67 -23.36
N LYS A 175 1.30 -7.10 -23.79
CA LYS A 175 1.20 -6.40 -25.08
C LYS A 175 0.52 -5.06 -24.83
N PHE A 176 1.02 -4.05 -25.48
CA PHE A 176 0.34 -2.76 -25.55
C PHE A 176 -1.06 -2.90 -26.16
N ALA A 177 -1.99 -2.10 -25.69
CA ALA A 177 -3.33 -2.04 -26.22
C ALA A 177 -3.30 -1.69 -27.72
N LYS A 178 -4.29 -2.16 -28.47
CA LYS A 178 -4.39 -1.81 -29.89
C LYS A 178 -4.79 -0.35 -30.04
N THR A 179 -4.17 0.34 -31.00
CA THR A 179 -4.55 1.71 -31.36
C THR A 179 -6.00 1.74 -31.83
N PRO A 180 -6.84 2.65 -31.33
CA PRO A 180 -8.21 2.82 -31.80
C PRO A 180 -8.25 3.07 -33.32
N ARG A 181 -9.20 2.45 -34.01
CA ARG A 181 -9.34 2.66 -35.45
C ARG A 181 -9.79 4.08 -35.76
N LEU A 182 -9.18 4.69 -36.75
CA LEU A 182 -9.63 5.98 -37.27
C LEU A 182 -11.07 5.85 -37.79
N LYS A 183 -11.91 6.82 -37.52
CA LYS A 183 -13.27 6.87 -38.10
C LYS A 183 -13.16 6.96 -39.60
N TRP A 184 -14.10 6.33 -40.33
CA TRP A 184 -14.15 6.35 -41.77
C TRP A 184 -14.18 7.80 -42.30
N GLY A 185 -13.28 8.15 -43.21
CA GLY A 185 -13.16 9.50 -43.80
C GLY A 185 -12.15 10.42 -43.13
N ALA A 186 -11.52 10.04 -42.01
CA ALA A 186 -10.42 10.78 -41.43
C ALA A 186 -9.13 10.45 -42.19
N ALA A 187 -8.71 11.34 -43.06
CA ALA A 187 -7.44 11.22 -43.76
C ALA A 187 -6.28 11.49 -42.78
N GLY A 188 -5.69 10.40 -42.27
CA GLY A 188 -4.34 10.46 -41.67
C GLY A 188 -4.23 10.82 -40.20
N GLY A 189 -5.30 10.98 -39.44
CA GLY A 189 -5.21 11.32 -38.00
C GLY A 189 -4.60 12.73 -37.72
N ASP A 190 -4.92 13.31 -36.59
CA ASP A 190 -4.39 14.59 -36.13
C ASP A 190 -3.28 14.44 -35.07
N SER A 191 -3.02 13.19 -34.65
CA SER A 191 -2.13 12.86 -33.55
C SER A 191 -1.33 11.60 -33.85
N CYS A 192 -0.19 11.47 -33.19
CA CYS A 192 0.67 10.30 -33.25
C CYS A 192 0.71 9.59 -31.89
N ARG A 193 0.41 8.30 -31.90
CA ARG A 193 0.68 7.41 -30.78
C ARG A 193 2.04 6.77 -30.97
N ILE A 194 2.89 6.86 -29.97
CA ILE A 194 4.22 6.28 -29.92
C ILE A 194 4.25 5.27 -28.79
N TYR A 195 4.46 3.99 -29.11
CA TYR A 195 4.42 2.95 -28.10
C TYR A 195 5.37 1.81 -28.39
N GLY A 196 5.79 1.14 -27.33
CA GLY A 196 6.67 -0.02 -27.42
C GLY A 196 7.63 -0.10 -26.24
N SER A 197 8.51 -1.09 -26.30
CA SER A 197 9.58 -1.28 -25.32
C SER A 197 10.93 -0.99 -25.98
N LEU A 198 11.75 -0.21 -25.29
CA LEU A 198 13.06 0.24 -25.74
C LEU A 198 14.11 -0.26 -24.76
N GLY A 199 15.14 -0.97 -25.25
CA GLY A 199 16.31 -1.35 -24.47
C GLY A 199 17.33 -0.22 -24.47
N VAL A 200 17.77 0.20 -23.27
CA VAL A 200 18.76 1.25 -23.03
C VAL A 200 19.79 0.77 -22.02
N ASN A 201 20.89 1.50 -21.88
CA ASN A 201 21.87 1.25 -20.82
C ASN A 201 21.27 1.61 -19.45
N LYS A 202 21.55 0.81 -18.43
CA LYS A 202 21.11 1.06 -17.05
C LYS A 202 21.98 2.12 -16.38
N VAL A 203 21.90 3.35 -16.90
CA VAL A 203 22.57 4.55 -16.39
C VAL A 203 21.60 5.73 -16.50
N GLN A 204 21.92 6.83 -15.85
CA GLN A 204 21.18 8.07 -16.01
C GLN A 204 21.04 8.45 -17.50
N GLY A 205 19.87 8.91 -17.90
CA GLY A 205 19.62 9.26 -19.28
C GLY A 205 18.48 10.25 -19.47
N ASP A 206 18.32 10.66 -20.72
CA ASP A 206 17.30 11.59 -21.18
C ASP A 206 16.61 10.97 -22.41
N PHE A 207 15.34 10.61 -22.25
CA PHE A 207 14.47 10.24 -23.34
C PHE A 207 13.65 11.47 -23.73
N HIS A 208 13.73 11.87 -24.99
CA HIS A 208 13.05 13.10 -25.40
C HIS A 208 12.38 13.02 -26.76
N ILE A 209 11.31 13.79 -26.88
CA ILE A 209 10.47 13.93 -28.06
C ILE A 209 10.50 15.40 -28.48
N THR A 210 10.97 15.65 -29.69
CA THR A 210 11.10 16.98 -30.26
C THR A 210 10.45 17.06 -31.66
N ALA A 211 10.34 18.24 -32.21
CA ALA A 211 9.91 18.41 -33.59
C ALA A 211 11.07 18.11 -34.54
N ARG A 212 10.74 17.49 -35.70
CA ARG A 212 11.71 17.21 -36.75
C ARG A 212 12.43 18.49 -37.20
N GLY A 213 13.76 18.41 -37.38
CA GLY A 213 14.61 19.55 -37.75
C GLY A 213 14.93 20.51 -36.59
N HIS A 214 14.44 20.21 -35.35
CA HIS A 214 14.73 20.98 -34.14
C HIS A 214 15.44 20.09 -33.13
N GLY A 215 16.57 20.57 -32.60
CA GLY A 215 17.35 19.86 -31.58
C GLY A 215 18.44 18.95 -32.12
N TYR A 216 18.31 18.46 -33.35
CA TYR A 216 19.33 17.65 -34.02
C TYR A 216 19.56 18.15 -35.45
N GLN A 217 20.82 18.18 -35.89
CA GLN A 217 21.14 18.46 -37.26
C GLN A 217 20.86 17.21 -38.12
N GLU A 218 19.69 17.12 -38.69
CA GLU A 218 19.37 16.17 -39.74
C GLU A 218 19.61 16.83 -41.09
N PHE A 219 20.70 16.44 -41.78
CA PHE A 219 21.11 17.05 -43.06
C PHE A 219 20.07 16.94 -44.18
N ALA A 220 19.07 16.10 -44.04
CA ALA A 220 18.05 15.83 -45.07
C ALA A 220 16.62 16.22 -44.66
N ALA A 221 16.37 16.55 -43.42
CA ALA A 221 15.02 16.88 -42.96
C ALA A 221 14.73 18.37 -43.19
N GLY A 222 13.70 18.68 -43.94
CA GLY A 222 13.17 20.05 -44.04
C GLY A 222 12.77 20.58 -42.66
N HIS A 223 13.04 21.85 -42.44
CA HIS A 223 12.61 22.54 -41.22
C HIS A 223 11.08 22.57 -41.14
N LEU A 224 10.50 22.05 -40.02
CA LEU A 224 9.10 22.08 -39.81
C LEU A 224 8.62 23.49 -39.43
N ASP A 225 7.48 23.93 -39.93
CA ASP A 225 6.88 25.19 -39.53
C ASP A 225 6.57 25.20 -38.03
N HIS A 226 6.99 26.25 -37.36
CA HIS A 226 6.82 26.42 -35.91
C HIS A 226 5.35 26.45 -35.48
N THR A 227 4.44 26.84 -36.36
CA THR A 227 2.99 26.81 -36.10
C THR A 227 2.40 25.41 -35.98
N ALA A 228 3.13 24.40 -36.45
CA ALA A 228 2.72 23.00 -36.35
C ALA A 228 3.11 22.34 -35.01
N PHE A 229 3.86 23.04 -34.16
CA PHE A 229 4.26 22.49 -32.88
C PHE A 229 3.12 22.46 -31.88
N ASN A 230 2.86 21.30 -31.33
CA ASN A 230 2.00 21.11 -30.19
C ASN A 230 2.51 19.94 -29.35
N PHE A 231 3.17 20.27 -28.25
CA PHE A 231 3.74 19.28 -27.33
C PHE A 231 2.79 18.90 -26.18
N SER A 232 1.50 19.21 -26.30
CA SER A 232 0.51 18.57 -25.45
C SER A 232 0.62 17.05 -25.61
N HIS A 233 0.40 16.31 -24.54
CA HIS A 233 0.54 14.85 -24.62
C HIS A 233 -0.28 14.15 -23.57
N ILE A 234 -0.56 12.87 -23.83
CA ILE A 234 -1.15 11.93 -22.90
C ILE A 234 -0.17 10.78 -22.75
N VAL A 235 0.31 10.54 -21.55
CA VAL A 235 1.11 9.37 -21.21
C VAL A 235 0.13 8.28 -20.78
N SER A 236 -0.07 7.27 -21.63
CA SER A 236 -0.95 6.13 -21.30
C SER A 236 -0.22 5.10 -20.44
N GLU A 237 1.10 4.99 -20.63
CA GLU A 237 1.97 4.06 -19.92
C GLU A 237 3.40 4.57 -19.95
N LEU A 238 4.07 4.60 -18.80
CA LEU A 238 5.52 4.75 -18.70
C LEU A 238 6.03 3.88 -17.56
N SER A 239 6.78 2.84 -17.88
CA SER A 239 7.37 1.93 -16.90
C SER A 239 8.79 1.53 -17.24
N PHE A 240 9.54 1.10 -16.23
CA PHE A 240 10.93 0.68 -16.35
C PHE A 240 11.07 -0.80 -15.98
N GLY A 241 11.87 -1.53 -16.75
CA GLY A 241 12.05 -2.97 -16.60
C GLY A 241 11.08 -3.79 -17.42
N GLN A 242 10.79 -5.00 -16.98
CA GLN A 242 9.85 -5.87 -17.68
C GLN A 242 8.46 -5.23 -17.72
N PHE A 243 7.80 -5.32 -18.87
CA PHE A 243 6.48 -4.71 -19.05
C PHE A 243 5.38 -5.49 -18.33
N TYR A 244 4.74 -4.84 -17.37
CA TYR A 244 3.60 -5.33 -16.60
C TYR A 244 2.44 -4.32 -16.69
N PRO A 245 1.51 -4.46 -17.64
CA PRO A 245 0.46 -3.45 -17.91
C PRO A 245 -0.57 -3.31 -16.79
N SER A 246 -0.51 -4.14 -15.78
CA SER A 246 -1.38 -4.08 -14.58
C SER A 246 -0.79 -3.28 -13.45
N LEU A 247 0.52 -2.99 -13.48
CA LEU A 247 1.15 -2.11 -12.49
C LEU A 247 0.86 -0.66 -12.86
N LEU A 248 0.30 0.08 -11.91
CA LEU A 248 0.06 1.51 -12.07
C LEU A 248 1.33 2.30 -11.73
N ASN A 249 1.68 3.23 -12.60
CA ASN A 249 2.84 4.10 -12.44
C ASN A 249 2.38 5.57 -12.32
N PRO A 250 3.17 6.46 -11.73
CA PRO A 250 2.75 7.84 -11.46
C PRO A 250 2.37 8.67 -12.69
N LEU A 251 2.94 8.36 -13.86
CA LEU A 251 2.62 9.06 -15.11
C LEU A 251 1.55 8.37 -15.96
N ASP A 252 1.07 7.19 -15.55
CA ASP A 252 0.09 6.47 -16.32
C ASP A 252 -1.23 7.23 -16.39
N ARG A 253 -1.77 7.35 -17.61
CA ARG A 253 -3.01 8.08 -17.93
C ARG A 253 -2.97 9.59 -17.60
N THR A 254 -1.80 10.17 -17.52
CA THR A 254 -1.68 11.61 -17.30
C THR A 254 -1.76 12.41 -18.59
N ILE A 255 -2.41 13.57 -18.51
CA ILE A 255 -2.51 14.54 -19.60
C ILE A 255 -1.86 15.86 -19.22
N SER A 256 -1.00 16.37 -20.11
CA SER A 256 -0.42 17.71 -20.03
C SER A 256 -0.69 18.45 -21.33
N THR A 257 -1.26 19.65 -21.23
CA THR A 257 -1.70 20.47 -22.38
C THR A 257 -1.05 21.83 -22.39
N THR A 258 -0.79 22.35 -23.59
CA THR A 258 -0.28 23.71 -23.80
C THR A 258 -0.90 24.31 -25.06
N ASP A 259 -1.15 25.60 -25.02
CA ASP A 259 -1.59 26.39 -26.19
C ASP A 259 -0.39 27.08 -26.89
N ASN A 260 0.83 26.92 -26.35
CA ASN A 260 2.04 27.56 -26.86
C ASN A 260 2.85 26.60 -27.71
N HIS A 261 3.27 27.04 -28.89
CA HIS A 261 4.10 26.25 -29.81
C HIS A 261 5.50 26.00 -29.24
N PHE A 262 6.10 26.98 -28.56
CA PHE A 262 7.42 26.87 -27.95
C PHE A 262 7.29 26.53 -26.46
N HIS A 263 6.81 25.35 -26.17
CA HIS A 263 6.69 24.86 -24.80
C HIS A 263 7.59 23.67 -24.56
N LYS A 264 8.16 23.58 -23.36
CA LYS A 264 9.02 22.51 -22.93
C LYS A 264 8.46 21.87 -21.69
N PHE A 265 8.16 20.58 -21.75
CA PHE A 265 7.81 19.75 -20.61
C PHE A 265 9.03 18.95 -20.20
N GLN A 266 9.32 18.93 -18.91
CA GLN A 266 10.43 18.15 -18.33
C GLN A 266 9.91 17.34 -17.15
N TYR A 267 10.11 16.04 -17.24
CA TYR A 267 9.81 15.09 -16.19
C TYR A 267 11.12 14.58 -15.62
N PHE A 268 11.31 14.73 -14.32
CA PHE A 268 12.46 14.21 -13.60
C PHE A 268 12.02 12.96 -12.85
N LEU A 269 12.66 11.84 -13.17
CA LEU A 269 12.24 10.52 -12.74
C LEU A 269 13.37 9.90 -11.91
N SER A 270 13.10 9.60 -10.63
CA SER A 270 14.00 8.83 -9.77
C SER A 270 13.54 7.38 -9.78
N VAL A 271 14.27 6.52 -10.45
CA VAL A 271 13.91 5.12 -10.68
C VAL A 271 14.54 4.25 -9.60
N VAL A 272 13.71 3.50 -8.88
CA VAL A 272 14.11 2.61 -7.79
C VAL A 272 13.88 1.16 -8.20
N PRO A 273 14.93 0.34 -8.36
CA PRO A 273 14.80 -1.09 -8.54
C PRO A 273 13.99 -1.73 -7.41
N THR A 274 12.96 -2.49 -7.76
CA THR A 274 12.01 -3.06 -6.80
C THR A 274 11.82 -4.55 -7.05
N VAL A 275 11.81 -5.31 -5.97
CA VAL A 275 11.56 -6.75 -5.99
C VAL A 275 10.35 -7.04 -5.12
N TYR A 276 9.31 -7.60 -5.73
CA TYR A 276 8.17 -8.14 -5.02
C TYR A 276 8.34 -9.64 -4.82
N SER A 277 8.25 -10.10 -3.60
CA SER A 277 8.32 -11.52 -3.26
C SER A 277 7.25 -11.93 -2.27
N VAL A 278 6.77 -13.16 -2.40
CA VAL A 278 5.85 -13.78 -1.44
C VAL A 278 6.56 -14.95 -0.80
N ASP A 279 6.49 -15.04 0.53
CA ASP A 279 7.10 -16.14 1.28
C ASP A 279 6.53 -17.49 0.83
N SER A 280 7.42 -18.50 0.77
CA SER A 280 7.13 -19.87 0.37
C SER A 280 6.05 -20.58 1.20
N SER A 281 5.67 -20.01 2.35
CA SER A 281 4.58 -20.53 3.20
C SER A 281 3.18 -20.29 2.61
N THR A 282 3.05 -19.47 1.57
CA THR A 282 1.78 -19.22 0.89
C THR A 282 1.55 -20.22 -0.24
N PRO A 283 0.27 -20.60 -0.55
CA PRO A 283 -0.04 -21.53 -1.64
C PRO A 283 0.36 -21.02 -3.04
N TYR A 284 0.68 -19.73 -3.16
CA TYR A 284 1.21 -19.09 -4.38
C TYR A 284 2.74 -19.10 -4.41
N ALA A 285 3.35 -20.09 -3.77
CA ALA A 285 4.78 -20.23 -3.56
C ALA A 285 5.67 -19.76 -4.72
N SER A 286 6.66 -18.96 -4.35
CA SER A 286 7.89 -18.64 -5.06
C SER A 286 7.76 -17.96 -6.42
N ARG A 287 6.95 -16.90 -6.52
CA ARG A 287 7.11 -15.98 -7.64
C ARG A 287 7.67 -14.66 -7.13
N THR A 288 8.86 -14.37 -7.57
CA THR A 288 9.50 -13.08 -7.39
C THR A 288 9.32 -12.28 -8.67
N VAL A 289 8.87 -11.05 -8.56
CA VAL A 289 8.72 -10.11 -9.67
C VAL A 289 9.77 -9.03 -9.52
N PHE A 290 10.60 -8.88 -10.55
CA PHE A 290 11.58 -7.81 -10.65
C PHE A 290 11.00 -6.70 -11.50
N THR A 291 10.92 -5.51 -10.95
CA THR A 291 10.41 -4.32 -11.62
C THR A 291 11.17 -3.08 -11.14
N ASN A 292 10.75 -1.91 -11.58
CA ASN A 292 11.26 -0.65 -11.08
C ASN A 292 10.08 0.27 -10.82
N GLN A 293 10.05 0.89 -9.66
CA GLN A 293 9.16 2.00 -9.35
C GLN A 293 9.87 3.32 -9.63
N TYR A 294 9.14 4.39 -9.82
CA TYR A 294 9.76 5.69 -9.93
C TYR A 294 8.91 6.79 -9.27
N ALA A 295 9.61 7.81 -8.77
CA ALA A 295 9.00 9.07 -8.40
C ALA A 295 9.14 10.05 -9.56
N VAL A 296 8.19 10.97 -9.71
CA VAL A 296 8.18 11.95 -10.80
C VAL A 296 7.99 13.37 -10.27
N THR A 297 8.75 14.31 -10.84
CA THR A 297 8.54 15.75 -10.68
C THR A 297 8.41 16.36 -12.06
N GLU A 298 7.37 17.14 -12.29
CA GLU A 298 7.13 17.86 -13.53
C GLU A 298 7.57 19.32 -13.41
N GLN A 299 8.21 19.80 -14.46
CA GLN A 299 8.48 21.21 -14.68
C GLN A 299 8.13 21.55 -16.13
N SER A 300 7.32 22.55 -16.35
CA SER A 300 6.97 23.01 -17.70
C SER A 300 7.10 24.54 -17.81
N HIS A 301 7.60 25.00 -18.95
CA HIS A 301 7.76 26.42 -19.21
C HIS A 301 7.87 26.73 -20.71
N MET A 302 7.56 27.97 -21.06
CA MET A 302 7.78 28.47 -22.40
C MET A 302 9.28 28.67 -22.64
N VAL A 303 9.71 28.32 -23.83
CA VAL A 303 11.11 28.51 -24.27
C VAL A 303 11.17 29.47 -25.44
N GLY A 304 12.32 30.16 -25.58
CA GLY A 304 12.53 31.03 -26.73
C GLY A 304 12.88 30.24 -28.01
N GLU A 305 12.78 30.86 -29.16
CA GLU A 305 13.03 30.27 -30.47
C GLU A 305 14.44 29.61 -30.63
N ARG A 306 15.39 30.00 -29.80
CA ARG A 306 16.76 29.42 -29.81
C ARG A 306 16.86 28.17 -28.92
N SER A 307 15.84 27.84 -28.15
CA SER A 307 15.81 26.66 -27.31
C SER A 307 14.94 25.60 -27.97
N VAL A 308 15.21 24.34 -27.67
CA VAL A 308 14.48 23.21 -28.22
C VAL A 308 13.20 22.98 -27.40
N PRO A 309 12.02 23.21 -28.00
CA PRO A 309 10.76 22.81 -27.37
C PRO A 309 10.57 21.29 -27.46
N GLY A 310 9.78 20.72 -26.57
CA GLY A 310 9.57 19.26 -26.59
C GLY A 310 9.18 18.70 -25.24
N ILE A 311 9.16 17.36 -25.20
CA ILE A 311 8.86 16.56 -24.01
C ILE A 311 10.13 15.81 -23.63
N PHE A 312 10.60 15.97 -22.40
CA PHE A 312 11.86 15.43 -21.91
C PHE A 312 11.62 14.62 -20.65
N PHE A 313 11.97 13.34 -20.69
CA PHE A 313 11.94 12.43 -19.55
C PHE A 313 13.39 12.18 -19.10
N LYS A 314 13.80 12.87 -18.06
CA LYS A 314 15.12 12.70 -17.45
C LYS A 314 15.03 11.69 -16.34
N TYR A 315 15.64 10.55 -16.53
CA TYR A 315 15.62 9.47 -15.53
C TYR A 315 17.00 9.27 -14.91
N ASP A 316 16.98 9.06 -13.60
CA ASP A 316 18.13 8.66 -12.81
C ASP A 316 17.82 7.38 -12.06
N ILE A 317 18.80 6.51 -11.89
CA ILE A 317 18.62 5.20 -11.26
C ILE A 317 19.23 5.25 -9.88
N GLU A 318 18.39 5.08 -8.87
CA GLU A 318 18.82 5.07 -7.49
C GLU A 318 19.64 3.79 -7.19
N PRO A 319 20.78 3.91 -6.49
CA PRO A 319 21.66 2.78 -6.19
C PRO A 319 21.11 1.90 -5.04
N MET A 320 19.81 1.91 -4.82
CA MET A 320 19.15 1.15 -3.79
C MET A 320 18.17 0.15 -4.41
N LEU A 321 18.03 -0.98 -3.75
CA LEU A 321 17.06 -2.02 -4.06
C LEU A 321 15.98 -2.03 -2.98
N LEU A 322 14.74 -1.80 -3.37
CA LEU A 322 13.58 -1.99 -2.52
C LEU A 322 13.08 -3.43 -2.67
N THR A 323 13.01 -4.16 -1.57
CA THR A 323 12.37 -5.47 -1.54
C THR A 323 11.10 -5.38 -0.70
N VAL A 324 9.97 -5.71 -1.33
CA VAL A 324 8.66 -5.79 -0.69
C VAL A 324 8.29 -7.26 -0.59
N GLU A 325 8.27 -7.76 0.64
CA GLU A 325 8.01 -9.17 0.93
C GLU A 325 6.70 -9.31 1.72
N GLU A 326 5.75 -10.04 1.14
CA GLU A 326 4.54 -10.45 1.84
C GLU A 326 4.81 -11.76 2.56
N SER A 327 4.67 -11.75 3.89
CA SER A 327 4.84 -12.93 4.71
C SER A 327 3.65 -13.16 5.64
N ARG A 328 3.41 -14.43 5.99
CA ARG A 328 2.41 -14.82 6.97
C ARG A 328 3.07 -15.50 8.15
N ASP A 329 2.65 -15.12 9.34
CA ASP A 329 3.08 -15.82 10.55
C ASP A 329 2.67 -17.31 10.49
N SER A 330 3.59 -18.19 10.88
CA SER A 330 3.28 -19.61 11.05
C SER A 330 2.09 -19.78 12.02
N PHE A 331 1.24 -20.79 11.75
CA PHE A 331 0.10 -21.11 12.62
C PHE A 331 0.51 -21.32 14.09
N LEU A 332 1.67 -21.94 14.34
CA LEU A 332 2.17 -22.11 15.70
C LEU A 332 2.48 -20.75 16.38
N ARG A 333 3.09 -19.82 15.65
CA ARG A 333 3.37 -18.47 16.15
C ARG A 333 2.06 -17.71 16.44
N PHE A 334 1.07 -17.87 15.60
CA PHE A 334 -0.27 -17.32 15.82
C PHE A 334 -0.91 -17.86 17.10
N VAL A 335 -0.87 -19.19 17.32
CA VAL A 335 -1.39 -19.82 18.55
C VAL A 335 -0.69 -19.27 19.79
N VAL A 336 0.64 -19.16 19.76
CA VAL A 336 1.42 -18.58 20.87
C VAL A 336 1.02 -17.13 21.14
N LYS A 337 0.80 -16.31 20.10
CA LYS A 337 0.31 -14.93 20.26
C LYS A 337 -1.06 -14.89 20.94
N ILE A 338 -2.00 -15.75 20.53
CA ILE A 338 -3.33 -15.83 21.17
C ILE A 338 -3.20 -16.19 22.65
N VAL A 339 -2.40 -17.20 23.00
CA VAL A 339 -2.18 -17.60 24.40
C VAL A 339 -1.61 -16.44 25.22
N ASN A 340 -0.65 -15.70 24.68
CA ASN A 340 -0.07 -14.53 25.34
C ASN A 340 -1.09 -13.41 25.54
N VAL A 341 -1.92 -13.13 24.53
CA VAL A 341 -2.98 -12.12 24.61
C VAL A 341 -3.98 -12.49 25.71
N VAL A 342 -4.50 -13.72 25.68
CA VAL A 342 -5.48 -14.19 26.68
C VAL A 342 -4.89 -14.16 28.08
N SER A 343 -3.66 -14.66 28.26
CA SER A 343 -2.94 -14.63 29.57
C SER A 343 -2.76 -13.20 30.05
N GLY A 344 -2.34 -12.30 29.18
CA GLY A 344 -2.15 -10.87 29.49
C GLY A 344 -3.44 -10.20 29.96
N VAL A 345 -4.55 -10.45 29.23
CA VAL A 345 -5.86 -9.91 29.61
C VAL A 345 -6.33 -10.45 30.95
N LEU A 346 -6.18 -11.75 31.21
CA LEU A 346 -6.57 -12.35 32.49
C LEU A 346 -5.77 -11.76 33.67
N VAL A 347 -4.46 -11.62 33.53
CA VAL A 347 -3.59 -11.04 34.55
C VAL A 347 -3.91 -9.56 34.77
N ALA A 348 -3.99 -8.76 33.71
CA ALA A 348 -4.29 -7.34 33.79
C ALA A 348 -5.70 -7.11 34.36
N GLY A 349 -6.67 -7.96 33.98
CA GLY A 349 -8.02 -7.89 34.51
C GLY A 349 -8.13 -8.23 35.98
N HIS A 350 -7.39 -9.24 36.47
CA HIS A 350 -7.32 -9.55 37.87
C HIS A 350 -6.78 -8.37 38.69
N TRP A 351 -5.64 -7.82 38.26
CA TRP A 351 -5.08 -6.65 38.93
C TRP A 351 -5.98 -5.42 38.84
N GLY A 352 -6.60 -5.17 37.70
CA GLY A 352 -7.55 -4.08 37.51
C GLY A 352 -8.75 -4.19 38.46
N PHE A 353 -9.32 -5.38 38.61
CA PHE A 353 -10.40 -5.64 39.56
C PHE A 353 -9.98 -5.38 41.02
N THR A 354 -8.83 -5.92 41.42
CA THR A 354 -8.28 -5.72 42.76
C THR A 354 -8.03 -4.25 43.06
N LEU A 355 -7.48 -3.49 42.11
CA LEU A 355 -7.26 -2.05 42.26
C LEU A 355 -8.56 -1.27 42.36
N THR A 356 -9.59 -1.62 41.60
CA THR A 356 -10.91 -0.96 41.67
C THR A 356 -11.60 -1.23 42.99
N GLU A 357 -11.55 -2.46 43.53
CA GLU A 357 -12.08 -2.78 44.85
C GLU A 357 -11.33 -2.01 45.95
N TRP A 358 -10.00 -1.95 45.90
CA TRP A 358 -9.19 -1.17 46.81
C TRP A 358 -9.60 0.32 46.76
N ALA A 359 -9.65 0.91 45.58
CA ALA A 359 -10.00 2.32 45.40
C ALA A 359 -11.41 2.64 45.94
N THR A 360 -12.40 1.79 45.65
CA THR A 360 -13.79 1.96 46.17
C THR A 360 -13.84 1.83 47.68
N SER A 361 -13.06 0.92 48.29
CA SER A 361 -13.00 0.77 49.75
C SER A 361 -12.38 2.01 50.42
N VAL A 362 -11.30 2.58 49.84
CA VAL A 362 -10.67 3.78 50.36
C VAL A 362 -11.59 5.00 50.25
N TRP A 363 -12.27 5.16 49.08
CA TRP A 363 -13.23 6.27 48.90
C TRP A 363 -14.47 6.11 49.74
N GLY A 364 -14.97 4.89 49.92
CA GLY A 364 -16.11 4.60 50.80
C GLY A 364 -15.80 4.93 52.29
N LYS A 365 -14.60 4.62 52.78
CA LYS A 365 -14.14 5.01 54.12
C LYS A 365 -14.03 6.53 54.27
N ARG A 366 -13.50 7.25 53.26
CA ARG A 366 -13.46 8.72 53.29
C ARG A 366 -14.82 9.39 53.33
N ARG A 367 -15.85 8.82 52.68
CA ARG A 367 -17.22 9.35 52.73
C ARG A 367 -17.91 9.06 54.06
N ARG A 368 -17.68 7.92 54.71
CA ARG A 368 -18.26 7.60 56.02
C ARG A 368 -17.58 8.41 57.15
N GLY A 369 -16.27 8.64 57.12
CA GLY A 369 -15.62 9.46 58.11
C GLY A 369 -15.96 10.96 58.10
N ARG A 370 -16.75 11.41 57.09
CA ARG A 370 -17.20 12.81 56.98
C ARG A 370 -18.65 12.99 57.51
N SER A 371 -19.42 11.90 57.76
CA SER A 371 -20.79 11.97 58.26
C SER A 371 -20.91 11.73 59.76
N ASP A 372 -19.86 11.21 60.43
CA ASP A 372 -19.92 10.91 61.90
C ASP A 372 -19.47 12.10 62.76
N GLY A 373 -19.26 13.28 62.20
CA GLY A 373 -18.79 14.49 62.89
C GLY A 373 -19.90 15.42 63.42
N VAL A 374 -21.16 15.11 63.26
CA VAL A 374 -22.25 15.98 63.71
C VAL A 374 -23.37 15.10 64.30
N ILE A 375 -23.34 14.82 65.56
CA ILE A 375 -24.42 14.60 66.50
C ILE A 375 -23.86 13.90 67.75
N ASN A 376 -23.47 14.66 68.80
CA ASN A 376 -23.63 14.28 70.16
C ASN A 376 -23.57 15.53 71.07
N GLY A 377 -24.66 16.34 71.01
CA GLY A 377 -25.00 17.25 72.10
C GLY A 377 -26.12 16.62 72.88
N ARG A 378 -25.81 15.91 73.93
CA ARG A 378 -26.81 15.43 74.90
C ARG A 378 -26.66 16.23 76.16
N SER A 379 -27.63 17.11 76.36
CA SER A 379 -27.89 17.81 77.60
C SER A 379 -28.20 16.81 78.70
N HIS A 380 -27.44 16.87 79.80
CA HIS A 380 -27.82 16.32 81.08
C HIS A 380 -28.79 17.29 81.71
N GLU A 381 -30.05 16.90 81.87
CA GLU A 381 -30.96 17.44 82.87
C GLU A 381 -30.74 16.67 84.18
N MET A 382 -30.43 17.41 85.26
CA MET A 382 -30.56 16.97 86.62
C MET A 382 -32.02 17.19 87.03
N GLU A 383 -32.62 16.18 87.60
CA GLU A 383 -33.76 16.32 88.48
C GLU A 383 -33.45 15.77 89.87
N ASP A 384 -33.95 16.51 90.88
CA ASP A 384 -33.87 16.30 92.30
C ASP A 384 -34.49 15.00 92.85
#